data_138489bdcaa112a8bbeebadc95177866
#
_entry.id   138489bdcaa112a8bbeebadc95177866
#
_cell.length_a   1.000
_cell.length_b   1.000
_cell.length_c   1.000
_cell.angle_alpha   90.00
_cell.angle_beta   90.00
_cell.angle_gamma   90.00
#
_symmetry.space_group_name_H-M   'P 1'
#
loop_
_entity.id
_entity.type
_entity.pdbx_description
1 polymer ?
#
loop_
_entity_poly.entity_id
_entity_poly.type
_entity_poly.pdbx_seq_one_letter_code
_entity_poly.pdbx_strand_id
1 'polypeptide(L)'
;MRRVLRRVRARVRLSGQGGGDRGTIAMYTVLFTPIVLMLAGLLVDGGLAIHARQRAADMAEQAARAGANQIDTEALRATGKPVLDPGRARAAACDLLGDFGTQVTASRCDADQQQVTVSVEITVRPQILGIVPGLGSFTLTSTETARPVTGGNGP
;
A
#
# COMPACT_ATOMS: atom_id res chain seq x y z
N MET A 1 9.99 -10.11 81.97
CA MET A 1 9.30 -9.72 80.77
C MET A 1 9.95 -8.48 80.06
N ARG A 2 11.27 -8.36 79.93
CA ARG A 2 11.94 -7.19 79.32
C ARG A 2 13.07 -7.53 78.31
N ARG A 3 13.12 -8.75 77.74
CA ARG A 3 14.22 -9.18 76.84
C ARG A 3 13.79 -9.59 75.41
N VAL A 4 12.54 -9.44 75.03
CA VAL A 4 12.03 -9.88 73.73
C VAL A 4 11.94 -8.75 72.73
N LEU A 5 11.96 -7.46 73.11
CA LEU A 5 11.77 -6.32 72.26
C LEU A 5 13.07 -5.76 71.58
N ARG A 6 14.22 -6.40 71.79
CA ARG A 6 15.50 -5.88 71.24
C ARG A 6 16.00 -6.57 70.00
N ARG A 7 15.28 -7.57 69.48
CA ARG A 7 15.71 -8.32 68.29
C ARG A 7 14.94 -7.99 66.94
N VAL A 8 14.00 -7.07 66.98
CA VAL A 8 13.21 -6.74 65.77
C VAL A 8 13.75 -5.49 65.04
N ARG A 9 14.68 -4.73 65.62
CA ARG A 9 15.21 -3.49 65.01
C ARG A 9 16.46 -3.66 64.13
N ALA A 10 16.93 -4.89 63.89
CA ALA A 10 18.20 -5.11 63.11
C ALA A 10 18.02 -5.68 61.72
N ARG A 11 16.80 -5.71 61.13
CA ARG A 11 16.58 -6.25 59.79
C ARG A 11 15.92 -5.30 58.78
N VAL A 12 16.01 -4.00 58.98
CA VAL A 12 15.52 -3.01 57.97
C VAL A 12 16.69 -2.09 57.60
N ARG A 13 17.81 -2.66 57.23
CA ARG A 13 18.96 -1.92 56.69
C ARG A 13 19.69 -2.74 55.65
N LEU A 14 18.99 -3.18 54.59
CA LEU A 14 19.67 -3.71 53.41
C LEU A 14 18.71 -3.59 52.22
N SER A 15 18.48 -2.42 51.72
CA SER A 15 17.92 -2.17 50.37
C SER A 15 18.22 -0.72 49.97
N GLY A 16 19.45 -0.30 50.04
CA GLY A 16 19.86 1.06 49.71
C GLY A 16 21.04 1.13 48.73
N GLN A 17 21.20 0.12 47.85
CA GLN A 17 22.24 0.15 46.81
C GLN A 17 21.68 -0.36 45.47
N GLY A 18 20.73 0.33 44.90
CA GLY A 18 20.16 0.06 43.58
C GLY A 18 19.66 1.33 42.91
N GLY A 19 20.13 2.50 43.33
CA GLY A 19 19.68 3.77 42.82
C GLY A 19 20.24 4.14 41.44
N GLY A 20 21.38 3.58 41.01
CA GLY A 20 22.04 3.88 39.75
C GLY A 20 21.34 3.24 38.51
N ASP A 21 20.92 1.98 38.65
CA ASP A 21 20.37 1.24 37.50
C ASP A 21 18.93 1.64 37.13
N ARG A 22 18.13 2.07 38.11
CA ARG A 22 16.74 2.50 37.87
C ARG A 22 16.67 3.76 37.03
N GLY A 23 17.55 4.72 37.24
CA GLY A 23 17.62 5.94 36.41
C GLY A 23 18.09 5.66 35.01
N THR A 24 19.05 4.78 34.85
CA THR A 24 19.56 4.36 33.53
C THR A 24 18.50 3.63 32.71
N ILE A 25 17.79 2.67 33.31
CA ILE A 25 16.70 1.95 32.65
C ILE A 25 15.57 2.90 32.21
N ALA A 26 15.16 3.83 33.07
CA ALA A 26 14.14 4.83 32.72
C ALA A 26 14.57 5.71 31.56
N MET A 27 15.83 6.15 31.53
CA MET A 27 16.40 6.94 30.43
C MET A 27 16.39 6.16 29.11
N TYR A 28 16.81 4.89 29.11
CA TYR A 28 16.75 4.05 27.93
C TYR A 28 15.32 3.84 27.46
N THR A 29 14.38 3.57 28.35
CA THR A 29 12.96 3.39 27.98
C THR A 29 12.40 4.63 27.31
N VAL A 30 12.66 5.83 27.85
CA VAL A 30 12.19 7.09 27.26
C VAL A 30 12.79 7.34 25.89
N LEU A 31 14.05 6.98 25.67
CA LEU A 31 14.72 7.15 24.36
C LEU A 31 14.29 6.09 23.34
N PHE A 32 14.17 4.83 23.74
CA PHE A 32 13.87 3.74 22.81
C PHE A 32 12.39 3.63 22.46
N THR A 33 11.47 3.98 23.38
CA THR A 33 10.03 3.87 23.11
C THR A 33 9.59 4.64 21.87
N PRO A 34 9.94 5.92 21.66
CA PRO A 34 9.55 6.64 20.45
C PRO A 34 10.17 6.05 19.17
N ILE A 35 11.40 5.51 19.25
CA ILE A 35 12.05 4.86 18.11
C ILE A 35 11.29 3.60 17.71
N VAL A 36 10.93 2.75 18.68
CA VAL A 36 10.15 1.52 18.43
C VAL A 36 8.77 1.84 17.88
N LEU A 37 8.11 2.88 18.40
CA LEU A 37 6.80 3.31 17.88
C LEU A 37 6.91 3.85 16.45
N MET A 38 7.97 4.57 16.13
CA MET A 38 8.21 5.05 14.77
C MET A 38 8.46 3.90 13.79
N LEU A 39 9.24 2.89 14.18
CA LEU A 39 9.48 1.69 13.39
C LEU A 39 8.19 0.87 13.20
N ALA A 40 7.39 0.73 14.24
CA ALA A 40 6.09 0.07 14.15
C ALA A 40 5.14 0.82 13.20
N GLY A 41 5.13 2.16 13.28
CA GLY A 41 4.38 3.02 12.38
C GLY A 41 4.81 2.84 10.91
N LEU A 42 6.11 2.81 10.67
CA LEU A 42 6.66 2.58 9.32
C LEU A 42 6.25 1.22 8.75
N LEU A 43 6.20 0.17 9.60
CA LEU A 43 5.77 -1.16 9.17
C LEU A 43 4.28 -1.18 8.76
N VAL A 44 3.42 -0.55 9.56
CA VAL A 44 1.98 -0.47 9.27
C VAL A 44 1.71 0.36 8.03
N ASP A 45 2.24 1.57 7.96
CA ASP A 45 2.01 2.49 6.83
C ASP A 45 2.67 1.99 5.55
N GLY A 46 3.83 1.31 5.65
CA GLY A 46 4.47 0.62 4.53
C GLY A 46 3.61 -0.52 3.98
N GLY A 47 2.98 -1.31 4.85
CA GLY A 47 2.01 -2.34 4.46
C GLY A 47 0.82 -1.75 3.69
N LEU A 48 0.26 -0.65 4.17
CA LEU A 48 -0.84 0.06 3.49
C LEU A 48 -0.42 0.56 2.10
N ALA A 49 0.80 1.08 1.97
CA ALA A 49 1.33 1.53 0.68
C ALA A 49 1.46 0.38 -0.34
N ILE A 50 1.96 -0.79 0.10
CA ILE A 50 2.07 -1.98 -0.76
C ILE A 50 0.67 -2.43 -1.22
N HIS A 51 -0.30 -2.53 -0.31
CA HIS A 51 -1.68 -2.90 -0.67
C HIS A 51 -2.34 -1.89 -1.61
N ALA A 52 -2.10 -0.59 -1.43
CA ALA A 52 -2.61 0.43 -2.33
C ALA A 52 -2.01 0.31 -3.73
N ARG A 53 -0.69 0.03 -3.83
CA ARG A 53 -0.03 -0.20 -5.10
C ARG A 53 -0.57 -1.44 -5.83
N GLN A 54 -0.78 -2.54 -5.11
CA GLN A 54 -1.38 -3.75 -5.67
C GLN A 54 -2.79 -3.46 -6.20
N ARG A 55 -3.63 -2.76 -5.43
CA ARG A 55 -4.97 -2.35 -5.89
C ARG A 55 -4.92 -1.46 -7.13
N ALA A 56 -4.00 -0.50 -7.20
CA ALA A 56 -3.83 0.33 -8.39
C ALA A 56 -3.46 -0.51 -9.62
N ALA A 57 -2.56 -1.48 -9.46
CA ALA A 57 -2.17 -2.41 -10.51
C ALA A 57 -3.34 -3.28 -10.96
N ASP A 58 -4.09 -3.88 -10.01
CA ASP A 58 -5.24 -4.72 -10.30
C ASP A 58 -6.33 -3.96 -11.07
N MET A 59 -6.62 -2.71 -10.68
CA MET A 59 -7.59 -1.87 -11.38
C MET A 59 -7.11 -1.49 -12.78
N ALA A 60 -5.84 -1.12 -12.92
CA ALA A 60 -5.25 -0.80 -14.22
C ALA A 60 -5.26 -2.03 -15.15
N GLU A 61 -4.92 -3.22 -14.65
CA GLU A 61 -4.93 -4.46 -15.41
C GLU A 61 -6.34 -4.83 -15.88
N GLN A 62 -7.32 -4.78 -14.97
CA GLN A 62 -8.72 -5.07 -15.32
C GLN A 62 -9.25 -4.12 -16.39
N ALA A 63 -8.97 -2.82 -16.24
CA ALA A 63 -9.38 -1.83 -17.23
C ALA A 63 -8.66 -2.01 -18.58
N ALA A 64 -7.37 -2.29 -18.58
CA ALA A 64 -6.61 -2.57 -19.79
C ALA A 64 -7.16 -3.82 -20.51
N ARG A 65 -7.51 -4.88 -19.77
CA ARG A 65 -8.13 -6.10 -20.32
C ARG A 65 -9.53 -5.83 -20.88
N ALA A 66 -10.34 -5.01 -20.21
CA ALA A 66 -11.65 -4.63 -20.68
C ALA A 66 -11.57 -3.92 -22.05
N GLY A 67 -10.59 -3.01 -22.19
CA GLY A 67 -10.27 -2.36 -23.45
C GLY A 67 -9.74 -3.34 -24.49
N ALA A 68 -8.83 -4.24 -24.13
CA ALA A 68 -8.24 -5.22 -25.05
C ALA A 68 -9.24 -6.26 -25.59
N ASN A 69 -10.41 -6.38 -24.98
CA ASN A 69 -11.50 -7.21 -25.50
C ASN A 69 -12.32 -6.53 -26.60
N GLN A 70 -12.10 -5.23 -26.88
CA GLN A 70 -12.80 -4.46 -27.90
C GLN A 70 -12.16 -4.67 -29.29
N ILE A 71 -12.26 -5.90 -29.80
CA ILE A 71 -11.70 -6.27 -31.09
C ILE A 71 -12.59 -5.71 -32.23
N ASP A 72 -11.95 -5.20 -33.27
CA ASP A 72 -12.61 -4.86 -34.53
C ASP A 72 -12.98 -6.15 -35.28
N THR A 73 -14.27 -6.50 -35.23
CA THR A 73 -14.79 -7.74 -35.83
C THR A 73 -14.77 -7.71 -37.34
N GLU A 74 -14.82 -6.50 -37.97
CA GLU A 74 -14.75 -6.35 -39.40
C GLU A 74 -13.33 -6.58 -39.88
N ALA A 75 -12.35 -5.94 -39.28
CA ALA A 75 -10.94 -6.16 -39.54
C ALA A 75 -10.53 -7.63 -39.30
N LEU A 76 -11.04 -8.26 -38.22
CA LEU A 76 -10.78 -9.66 -37.95
C LEU A 76 -11.31 -10.58 -39.04
N ARG A 77 -12.53 -10.33 -39.56
CA ARG A 77 -13.11 -11.13 -40.66
C ARG A 77 -12.36 -10.95 -41.95
N ALA A 78 -11.89 -9.71 -42.24
CA ALA A 78 -11.20 -9.38 -43.47
C ALA A 78 -9.75 -9.91 -43.52
N THR A 79 -9.04 -9.88 -42.36
CA THR A 79 -7.59 -10.14 -42.31
C THR A 79 -7.21 -11.39 -41.53
N GLY A 80 -8.10 -11.95 -40.73
CA GLY A 80 -7.84 -13.03 -39.76
C GLY A 80 -6.95 -12.61 -38.59
N LYS A 81 -6.61 -11.32 -38.49
CA LYS A 81 -5.77 -10.79 -37.39
C LYS A 81 -6.62 -9.98 -36.40
N PRO A 82 -6.52 -10.23 -35.09
CA PRO A 82 -7.22 -9.43 -34.12
C PRO A 82 -6.57 -8.04 -34.02
N VAL A 83 -7.36 -7.04 -34.31
CA VAL A 83 -7.00 -5.62 -34.21
C VAL A 83 -8.02 -4.97 -33.30
N LEU A 84 -7.60 -4.07 -32.45
CA LEU A 84 -8.49 -3.33 -31.59
C LEU A 84 -9.16 -2.19 -32.31
N ASP A 85 -10.40 -1.88 -31.92
CA ASP A 85 -11.01 -0.58 -32.18
C ASP A 85 -10.52 0.40 -31.10
N PRO A 86 -9.63 1.35 -31.42
CA PRO A 86 -9.01 2.20 -30.39
C PRO A 86 -10.04 3.06 -29.64
N GLY A 87 -11.10 3.49 -30.32
CA GLY A 87 -12.16 4.31 -29.74
C GLY A 87 -12.95 3.54 -28.67
N ARG A 88 -13.43 2.36 -29.04
CA ARG A 88 -14.17 1.48 -28.13
C ARG A 88 -13.27 0.93 -27.01
N ALA A 89 -12.04 0.57 -27.35
CA ALA A 89 -11.08 0.07 -26.38
C ALA A 89 -10.77 1.09 -25.28
N ARG A 90 -10.52 2.33 -25.68
CA ARG A 90 -10.30 3.44 -24.73
C ARG A 90 -11.54 3.71 -23.90
N ALA A 91 -12.73 3.77 -24.49
CA ALA A 91 -13.98 4.01 -23.79
C ALA A 91 -14.23 2.91 -22.75
N ALA A 92 -14.16 1.63 -23.13
CA ALA A 92 -14.38 0.51 -22.22
C ALA A 92 -13.39 0.48 -21.04
N ALA A 93 -12.13 0.83 -21.28
CA ALA A 93 -11.14 0.91 -20.22
C ALA A 93 -11.44 2.04 -19.23
N CYS A 94 -11.77 3.25 -19.75
CA CYS A 94 -12.06 4.39 -18.90
C CYS A 94 -13.41 4.27 -18.17
N ASP A 95 -14.43 3.68 -18.78
CA ASP A 95 -15.74 3.44 -18.16
C ASP A 95 -15.60 2.50 -16.95
N LEU A 96 -14.83 1.41 -17.11
CA LEU A 96 -14.56 0.49 -15.99
C LEU A 96 -13.80 1.19 -14.85
N LEU A 97 -12.88 2.10 -15.15
CA LEU A 97 -12.19 2.88 -14.12
C LEU A 97 -13.16 3.84 -13.40
N GLY A 98 -14.15 4.37 -14.09
CA GLY A 98 -15.21 5.18 -13.50
C GLY A 98 -16.01 4.43 -12.45
N ASP A 99 -16.24 3.13 -12.63
CA ASP A 99 -16.98 2.27 -11.68
C ASP A 99 -16.24 2.07 -10.35
N PHE A 100 -14.92 2.21 -10.31
CA PHE A 100 -14.15 2.19 -9.07
C PHE A 100 -14.31 3.49 -8.23
N GLY A 101 -14.91 4.52 -8.79
CA GLY A 101 -15.33 5.74 -8.10
C GLY A 101 -14.19 6.46 -7.40
N THR A 102 -14.37 6.79 -6.10
CA THR A 102 -13.43 7.59 -5.31
C THR A 102 -12.11 6.89 -4.98
N GLN A 103 -11.94 5.62 -5.31
CA GLN A 103 -10.68 4.90 -5.09
C GLN A 103 -9.58 5.36 -6.06
N VAL A 104 -9.98 5.84 -7.24
CA VAL A 104 -9.08 6.34 -8.27
C VAL A 104 -9.01 7.87 -8.16
N THR A 105 -7.82 8.40 -7.90
CA THR A 105 -7.59 9.85 -7.81
C THR A 105 -7.43 10.49 -9.18
N ALA A 106 -6.72 9.80 -10.07
CA ALA A 106 -6.56 10.15 -11.47
C ALA A 106 -6.35 8.90 -12.31
N SER A 107 -6.74 8.96 -13.57
CA SER A 107 -6.57 7.86 -14.51
C SER A 107 -6.28 8.36 -15.93
N ARG A 108 -5.58 7.54 -16.68
CA ARG A 108 -5.33 7.75 -18.10
C ARG A 108 -5.52 6.44 -18.83
N CYS A 109 -6.26 6.49 -19.94
CA CYS A 109 -6.49 5.34 -20.81
C CYS A 109 -6.02 5.71 -22.21
N ASP A 110 -5.06 4.99 -22.73
CA ASP A 110 -4.58 5.14 -24.10
C ASP A 110 -4.75 3.79 -24.83
N ALA A 111 -5.24 3.84 -26.05
CA ALA A 111 -5.46 2.65 -26.85
C ALA A 111 -5.02 2.89 -28.29
N ASP A 112 -4.36 1.91 -28.85
CA ASP A 112 -4.05 1.81 -30.27
C ASP A 112 -4.62 0.49 -30.85
N GLN A 113 -4.30 0.19 -32.09
CA GLN A 113 -4.80 -1.03 -32.74
C GLN A 113 -4.21 -2.33 -32.18
N GLN A 114 -3.16 -2.25 -31.38
CA GLN A 114 -2.39 -3.42 -30.91
C GLN A 114 -2.46 -3.60 -29.40
N GLN A 115 -2.70 -2.55 -28.63
CA GLN A 115 -2.66 -2.58 -27.17
C GLN A 115 -3.48 -1.47 -26.52
N VAL A 116 -3.81 -1.68 -25.28
CA VAL A 116 -4.42 -0.70 -24.38
C VAL A 116 -3.51 -0.50 -23.21
N THR A 117 -3.15 0.74 -22.93
CA THR A 117 -2.33 1.12 -21.78
C THR A 117 -3.17 1.96 -20.82
N VAL A 118 -3.22 1.55 -19.58
CA VAL A 118 -3.99 2.21 -18.54
C VAL A 118 -3.08 2.57 -17.38
N SER A 119 -3.14 3.83 -16.94
CA SER A 119 -2.46 4.31 -15.75
C SER A 119 -3.48 4.72 -14.71
N VAL A 120 -3.29 4.26 -13.48
CA VAL A 120 -4.16 4.54 -12.33
C VAL A 120 -3.36 5.16 -11.21
N GLU A 121 -3.87 6.24 -10.64
CA GLU A 121 -3.31 6.92 -9.49
C GLU A 121 -4.21 6.77 -8.28
N ILE A 122 -3.61 6.39 -7.14
CA ILE A 122 -4.29 6.28 -5.86
C ILE A 122 -3.54 7.13 -4.84
N THR A 123 -4.28 7.93 -4.08
CA THR A 123 -3.71 8.70 -2.97
C THR A 123 -3.79 7.88 -1.68
N VAL A 124 -2.65 7.68 -1.04
CA VAL A 124 -2.52 7.00 0.25
C VAL A 124 -2.26 8.01 1.35
N ARG A 125 -2.99 7.90 2.44
CA ARG A 125 -2.77 8.68 3.66
C ARG A 125 -2.18 7.78 4.73
N PRO A 126 -0.93 8.02 5.17
CA PRO A 126 -0.34 7.28 6.28
C PRO A 126 -1.22 7.45 7.53
N GLN A 127 -1.42 6.37 8.28
CA GLN A 127 -2.27 6.39 9.46
C GLN A 127 -1.49 6.77 10.73
N ILE A 128 -0.28 6.27 10.85
CA ILE A 128 0.58 6.49 12.02
C ILE A 128 1.57 7.61 11.75
N LEU A 129 2.28 7.54 10.63
CA LEU A 129 3.27 8.56 10.26
C LEU A 129 2.61 9.88 9.81
N GLY A 130 1.34 9.87 9.43
CA GLY A 130 0.59 11.08 9.09
C GLY A 130 0.40 12.07 10.24
N ILE A 131 0.69 11.66 11.49
CA ILE A 131 0.70 12.54 12.68
C ILE A 131 1.95 13.44 12.66
N VAL A 132 3.00 13.02 11.97
CA VAL A 132 4.27 13.78 11.89
C VAL A 132 4.12 14.88 10.83
N PRO A 133 4.33 16.16 11.20
CA PRO A 133 4.29 17.25 10.23
C PRO A 133 5.28 17.02 9.09
N GLY A 134 4.78 17.10 7.84
CA GLY A 134 5.59 16.87 6.64
C GLY A 134 5.47 15.46 6.03
N LEU A 135 4.90 14.48 6.72
CA LEU A 135 4.59 13.15 6.20
C LEU A 135 3.10 13.05 5.84
N GLY A 136 2.68 13.85 4.86
CA GLY A 136 1.31 13.90 4.37
C GLY A 136 0.95 12.74 3.44
N SER A 137 -0.15 12.91 2.70
CA SER A 137 -0.56 11.95 1.67
C SER A 137 0.46 11.90 0.54
N PHE A 138 0.64 10.70 -0.04
CA PHE A 138 1.45 10.48 -1.23
C PHE A 138 0.64 9.73 -2.29
N THR A 139 0.98 9.94 -3.54
CA THR A 139 0.31 9.35 -4.68
C THR A 139 1.12 8.17 -5.20
N LEU A 140 0.45 7.07 -5.45
CA LEU A 140 0.99 5.87 -6.08
C LEU A 140 0.38 5.73 -7.47
N THR A 141 1.24 5.54 -8.46
CA THR A 141 0.83 5.31 -9.85
C THR A 141 1.16 3.88 -10.24
N SER A 142 0.22 3.19 -10.90
CA SER A 142 0.47 1.94 -11.59
C SER A 142 0.05 2.06 -13.05
N THR A 143 0.83 1.46 -13.94
CA THR A 143 0.55 1.45 -15.38
C THR A 143 0.62 0.02 -15.88
N GLU A 144 -0.46 -0.42 -16.54
CA GLU A 144 -0.59 -1.75 -17.09
C GLU A 144 -0.98 -1.68 -18.57
N THR A 145 -0.53 -2.68 -19.34
CA THR A 145 -0.79 -2.78 -20.78
C THR A 145 -1.34 -4.15 -21.09
N ALA A 146 -2.46 -4.18 -21.84
CA ALA A 146 -3.06 -5.40 -22.34
C ALA A 146 -3.11 -5.41 -23.88
N ARG A 147 -3.03 -6.60 -24.44
CA ARG A 147 -3.14 -6.85 -25.88
C ARG A 147 -4.27 -7.82 -26.15
N PRO A 148 -4.91 -7.75 -27.35
CA PRO A 148 -5.91 -8.73 -27.73
C PRO A 148 -5.29 -10.14 -27.78
N VAL A 149 -5.98 -11.10 -27.19
CA VAL A 149 -5.53 -12.50 -27.18
C VAL A 149 -5.89 -13.13 -28.52
N THR A 150 -4.89 -13.55 -29.29
CA THR A 150 -5.10 -14.45 -30.44
C THR A 150 -5.38 -15.84 -29.90
N GLY A 151 -6.61 -16.35 -30.06
CA GLY A 151 -6.94 -17.72 -29.75
C GLY A 151 -6.24 -18.70 -30.69
N GLY A 152 -4.97 -18.96 -30.48
CA GLY A 152 -4.21 -19.89 -31.29
C GLY A 152 -2.76 -19.97 -30.83
N ASN A 153 -2.44 -21.15 -30.26
CA ASN A 153 -1.12 -21.63 -29.90
C ASN A 153 -0.43 -20.90 -28.73
N GLY A 154 -0.81 -21.31 -27.48
CA GLY A 154 0.18 -21.43 -26.44
C GLY A 154 1.19 -22.53 -26.82
N PRO A 155 2.44 -22.42 -26.37
CA PRO A 155 3.47 -23.41 -26.58
C PRO A 155 3.10 -24.76 -25.97
#